data_45f0c3050a00e4ffd4fe8ff76cf6bb21
#
_entry.id   45f0c3050a00e4ffd4fe8ff76cf6bb21
#
_cell.length_a   1.000
_cell.length_b   1.000
_cell.length_c   1.000
_cell.angle_alpha   90.00
_cell.angle_beta   90.00
_cell.angle_gamma   90.00
#
_symmetry.space_group_name_H-M   'P 1'
#
loop_
_entity.id
_entity.type
_entity.pdbx_description
1 polymer ?
#
loop_
_entity_poly.entity_id
_entity_poly.type
_entity_poly.pdbx_seq_one_letter_code
_entity_poly.pdbx_strand_id
1 'polypeptide(L)'
;MIIIRPIQQSDYDSLHRIAVESGHGFTSLPVNEKLLKKRISHAEASFNKSVTTPGDEGYLFVMEDTSTGEVVGTTGIEAAVGLEDAFYHYHLGKVVHHSRELNIYNTIETLLLCNDYTGTTEICTLFLSQSHRKNGNGRFLSRCRFLFIAEHAERFADTVIAEMRGISDKNGRSPFWQWLEEHFFSMDFPTVDYLTGIGKKVFIAELMPKHPIYVSLLSKDAQQVINKVHDKTVPALRLLEAEGFTRRGYVDIFDGGPTVEVERSSIKTVRESNKYQVIIGDVDLENASAPNKYIVCNTEVAAFRATQTPVLLRETANQVVISQAVAEALQVSTDDWVRLVAN
;
A
#
# COMPACT_ATOMS: atom_id res chain seq x y z
N MET A 1 -6.28 -17.96 15.29
CA MET A 1 -6.88 -16.63 14.99
C MET A 1 -5.92 -15.89 14.05
N ILE A 2 -6.41 -15.01 13.16
CA ILE A 2 -5.54 -14.16 12.33
C ILE A 2 -5.42 -12.80 13.01
N ILE A 3 -4.17 -12.35 13.22
CA ILE A 3 -3.87 -11.03 13.74
C ILE A 3 -2.93 -10.26 12.80
N ILE A 4 -2.96 -8.94 12.90
CA ILE A 4 -1.96 -8.06 12.25
C ILE A 4 -1.23 -7.32 13.36
N ARG A 5 0.09 -7.28 13.25
CA ARG A 5 0.99 -6.63 14.20
C ARG A 5 2.19 -5.97 13.49
N PRO A 6 2.92 -5.07 14.15
CA PRO A 6 4.22 -4.62 13.68
C PRO A 6 5.17 -5.80 13.44
N ILE A 7 6.01 -5.67 12.40
CA ILE A 7 7.07 -6.63 12.12
C ILE A 7 8.15 -6.57 13.20
N GLN A 8 8.83 -7.70 13.45
CA GLN A 8 9.94 -7.83 14.39
C GLN A 8 11.14 -8.50 13.72
N GLN A 9 12.34 -8.37 14.29
CA GLN A 9 13.54 -9.02 13.77
C GLN A 9 13.40 -10.54 13.64
N SER A 10 12.64 -11.17 14.53
CA SER A 10 12.32 -12.61 14.47
C SER A 10 11.52 -13.02 13.23
N ASP A 11 10.88 -12.08 12.53
CA ASP A 11 10.08 -12.35 11.33
C ASP A 11 10.93 -12.35 10.04
N TYR A 12 12.26 -12.17 10.14
CA TYR A 12 13.13 -12.05 8.97
C TYR A 12 12.97 -13.20 7.97
N ASP A 13 12.99 -14.45 8.44
CA ASP A 13 12.89 -15.62 7.56
C ASP A 13 11.56 -15.66 6.81
N SER A 14 10.47 -15.26 7.47
CA SER A 14 9.15 -15.14 6.86
C SER A 14 9.09 -14.00 5.84
N LEU A 15 9.68 -12.84 6.15
CA LEU A 15 9.74 -11.72 5.23
C LEU A 15 10.59 -12.06 4.00
N HIS A 16 11.71 -12.76 4.18
CA HIS A 16 12.54 -13.24 3.08
C HIS A 16 11.77 -14.21 2.18
N ARG A 17 11.03 -15.18 2.76
CA ARG A 17 10.16 -16.08 2.00
C ARG A 17 9.13 -15.29 1.19
N ILE A 18 8.47 -14.30 1.78
CA ILE A 18 7.50 -13.42 1.11
C ILE A 18 8.16 -12.66 -0.04
N ALA A 19 9.37 -12.12 0.15
CA ALA A 19 10.11 -11.44 -0.91
C ALA A 19 10.38 -12.36 -2.12
N VAL A 20 10.74 -13.61 -1.87
CA VAL A 20 10.94 -14.61 -2.94
C VAL A 20 9.63 -14.96 -3.65
N GLU A 21 8.55 -15.20 -2.89
CA GLU A 21 7.23 -15.57 -3.45
C GLU A 21 6.57 -14.44 -4.24
N SER A 22 6.85 -13.18 -3.91
CA SER A 22 6.26 -12.01 -4.59
C SER A 22 6.77 -11.82 -6.01
N GLY A 23 8.00 -12.27 -6.30
CA GLY A 23 8.61 -12.23 -7.64
C GLY A 23 8.99 -10.83 -8.12
N HIS A 24 9.26 -10.71 -9.42
CA HIS A 24 9.65 -9.43 -10.05
C HIS A 24 8.55 -8.37 -9.97
N GLY A 25 8.94 -7.10 -9.86
CA GLY A 25 8.03 -5.96 -9.78
C GLY A 25 7.39 -5.76 -8.40
N PHE A 26 7.98 -6.35 -7.35
CA PHE A 26 7.65 -6.06 -5.96
C PHE A 26 8.82 -5.30 -5.33
N THR A 27 9.10 -4.13 -5.89
CA THR A 27 10.26 -3.27 -5.62
C THR A 27 10.47 -2.98 -4.14
N SER A 28 9.37 -2.94 -3.38
CA SER A 28 9.41 -2.66 -1.94
C SER A 28 10.04 -3.77 -1.08
N LEU A 29 10.19 -5.00 -1.60
CA LEU A 29 10.86 -6.12 -0.89
C LEU A 29 11.87 -6.83 -1.82
N PRO A 30 13.00 -6.22 -2.14
CA PRO A 30 14.05 -6.88 -2.91
C PRO A 30 14.63 -8.08 -2.12
N VAL A 31 14.95 -9.17 -2.83
CA VAL A 31 15.56 -10.37 -2.22
C VAL A 31 17.01 -10.06 -1.86
N ASN A 32 17.19 -9.33 -0.77
CA ASN A 32 18.50 -8.92 -0.26
C ASN A 32 18.48 -8.89 1.27
N GLU A 33 19.25 -9.76 1.92
CA GLU A 33 19.27 -9.93 3.37
C GLU A 33 19.50 -8.61 4.13
N LYS A 34 20.55 -7.88 3.73
CA LYS A 34 20.94 -6.64 4.41
C LYS A 34 19.81 -5.59 4.37
N LEU A 35 19.14 -5.49 3.24
CA LEU A 35 18.06 -4.53 3.04
C LEU A 35 16.80 -4.94 3.78
N LEU A 36 16.43 -6.22 3.74
CA LEU A 36 15.26 -6.71 4.49
C LEU A 36 15.47 -6.49 6.00
N LYS A 37 16.65 -6.80 6.53
CA LYS A 37 16.99 -6.53 7.94
C LYS A 37 16.96 -5.02 8.26
N LYS A 38 17.51 -4.18 7.36
CA LYS A 38 17.45 -2.71 7.52
C LYS A 38 16.00 -2.23 7.54
N ARG A 39 15.13 -2.77 6.67
CA ARG A 39 13.72 -2.41 6.61
C ARG A 39 12.96 -2.80 7.89
N ILE A 40 13.25 -3.98 8.45
CA ILE A 40 12.67 -4.40 9.73
C ILE A 40 13.12 -3.44 10.84
N SER A 41 14.44 -3.17 10.96
CA SER A 41 14.97 -2.25 11.98
C SER A 41 14.40 -0.83 11.85
N HIS A 42 14.22 -0.35 10.60
CA HIS A 42 13.60 0.94 10.34
C HIS A 42 12.13 0.98 10.77
N ALA A 43 11.37 -0.09 10.48
CA ALA A 43 9.99 -0.21 10.94
C ALA A 43 9.89 -0.24 12.47
N GLU A 44 10.71 -1.06 13.15
CA GLU A 44 10.77 -1.10 14.63
C GLU A 44 11.08 0.29 15.22
N ALA A 45 12.05 1.01 14.66
CA ALA A 45 12.38 2.36 15.09
C ALA A 45 11.20 3.33 14.86
N SER A 46 10.51 3.24 13.71
CA SER A 46 9.36 4.08 13.36
C SER A 46 8.17 3.87 14.30
N PHE A 47 7.87 2.62 14.66
CA PHE A 47 6.82 2.32 15.65
C PHE A 47 7.11 2.85 17.04
N ASN A 48 8.39 2.95 17.42
CA ASN A 48 8.81 3.43 18.75
C ASN A 48 9.11 4.95 18.79
N LYS A 49 9.09 5.63 17.63
CA LYS A 49 9.39 7.07 17.54
C LYS A 49 8.16 7.90 17.91
N SER A 50 8.35 8.96 18.68
CA SER A 50 7.33 10.00 18.85
C SER A 50 7.28 10.89 17.61
N VAL A 51 6.14 11.01 16.99
CA VAL A 51 5.95 11.71 15.71
C VAL A 51 4.78 12.68 15.84
N THR A 52 4.97 13.92 15.38
CA THR A 52 3.96 14.97 15.32
C THR A 52 3.68 15.46 13.92
N THR A 53 4.54 15.10 12.97
CA THR A 53 4.40 15.39 11.53
C THR A 53 5.01 14.23 10.75
N PRO A 54 4.45 13.87 9.57
CA PRO A 54 4.99 12.80 8.76
C PRO A 54 6.44 13.09 8.32
N GLY A 55 7.27 12.07 8.38
CA GLY A 55 8.68 12.11 8.00
C GLY A 55 9.10 10.83 7.28
N ASP A 56 10.30 10.37 7.55
CA ASP A 56 10.90 9.16 6.97
C ASP A 56 10.39 7.85 7.58
N GLU A 57 9.35 7.91 8.42
CA GLU A 57 8.85 6.71 9.11
C GLU A 57 8.26 5.71 8.12
N GLY A 58 8.65 4.43 8.26
CA GLY A 58 8.11 3.29 7.52
C GLY A 58 7.46 2.29 8.48
N TYR A 59 6.15 2.05 8.31
CA TYR A 59 5.37 1.13 9.15
C TYR A 59 5.14 -0.17 8.40
N LEU A 60 5.86 -1.22 8.76
CA LEU A 60 5.70 -2.54 8.17
C LEU A 60 4.99 -3.49 9.13
N PHE A 61 3.86 -4.03 8.68
CA PHE A 61 3.03 -4.95 9.45
C PHE A 61 3.12 -6.35 8.86
N VAL A 62 2.92 -7.34 9.72
CA VAL A 62 2.77 -8.74 9.33
C VAL A 62 1.39 -9.27 9.73
N MET A 63 0.86 -10.18 8.92
CA MET A 63 -0.30 -10.98 9.24
C MET A 63 0.16 -12.34 9.75
N GLU A 64 -0.21 -12.67 10.98
CA GLU A 64 0.16 -13.90 11.66
C GLU A 64 -1.06 -14.79 11.89
N ASP A 65 -0.93 -16.09 11.61
CA ASP A 65 -1.88 -17.09 12.10
C ASP A 65 -1.41 -17.58 13.47
N THR A 66 -2.07 -17.14 14.52
CA THR A 66 -1.69 -17.47 15.91
C THR A 66 -1.83 -18.95 16.24
N SER A 67 -2.54 -19.73 15.44
CA SER A 67 -2.67 -21.17 15.65
C SER A 67 -1.40 -21.94 15.26
N THR A 68 -0.60 -21.37 14.35
CA THR A 68 0.64 -21.97 13.86
C THR A 68 1.87 -21.12 14.19
N GLY A 69 1.69 -19.85 14.55
CA GLY A 69 2.76 -18.86 14.69
C GLY A 69 3.36 -18.41 13.34
N GLU A 70 2.74 -18.77 12.22
CA GLU A 70 3.26 -18.48 10.89
C GLU A 70 2.87 -17.06 10.43
N VAL A 71 3.84 -16.30 9.94
CA VAL A 71 3.59 -15.05 9.21
C VAL A 71 3.22 -15.39 7.76
N VAL A 72 2.01 -15.02 7.37
CA VAL A 72 1.37 -15.40 6.11
C VAL A 72 1.15 -14.23 5.15
N GLY A 73 1.41 -13.01 5.59
CA GLY A 73 1.27 -11.82 4.75
C GLY A 73 1.95 -10.61 5.35
N THR A 74 2.07 -9.56 4.54
CA THR A 74 2.66 -8.28 4.95
C THR A 74 1.94 -7.12 4.29
N THR A 75 2.01 -5.95 4.91
CA THR A 75 1.51 -4.68 4.38
C THR A 75 2.27 -3.53 4.99
N GLY A 76 2.45 -2.42 4.25
CA GLY A 76 3.25 -1.30 4.70
C GLY A 76 2.62 0.05 4.46
N ILE A 77 3.16 1.06 5.15
CA ILE A 77 2.89 2.47 4.97
C ILE A 77 4.23 3.20 5.07
N GLU A 78 4.58 4.00 4.07
CA GLU A 78 5.63 5.00 4.16
C GLU A 78 4.95 6.34 4.51
N ALA A 79 5.36 6.97 5.61
CA ALA A 79 4.69 8.16 6.14
C ALA A 79 4.78 9.35 5.19
N ALA A 80 5.95 9.57 4.59
CA ALA A 80 6.15 10.58 3.56
C ALA A 80 7.25 10.14 2.59
N VAL A 81 6.91 9.99 1.30
CA VAL A 81 7.86 9.60 0.27
C VAL A 81 8.63 10.79 -0.31
N GLY A 82 9.81 10.55 -0.87
CA GLY A 82 10.57 11.55 -1.63
C GLY A 82 11.31 12.58 -0.79
N LEU A 83 11.51 12.36 0.52
CA LEU A 83 12.18 13.29 1.42
C LEU A 83 13.71 13.16 1.40
N GLU A 84 14.24 11.94 1.25
CA GLU A 84 15.68 11.69 1.14
C GLU A 84 16.09 11.55 -0.33
N ASP A 85 15.45 10.63 -1.04
CA ASP A 85 15.63 10.41 -2.47
C ASP A 85 14.41 10.90 -3.23
N ALA A 86 14.58 11.59 -4.35
CA ALA A 86 13.48 12.06 -5.18
C ALA A 86 12.55 10.91 -5.61
N PHE A 87 11.26 11.14 -5.51
CA PHE A 87 10.21 10.20 -5.89
C PHE A 87 9.58 10.65 -7.20
N TYR A 88 9.72 9.83 -8.24
CA TYR A 88 9.39 10.21 -9.61
C TYR A 88 8.15 9.50 -10.11
N HIS A 89 7.34 10.25 -10.87
CA HIS A 89 6.22 9.75 -11.66
C HIS A 89 6.24 10.35 -13.05
N TYR A 90 5.53 9.74 -14.00
CA TYR A 90 5.08 10.45 -15.18
C TYR A 90 3.63 10.91 -14.98
N HIS A 91 3.39 12.20 -15.28
CA HIS A 91 2.03 12.73 -15.39
C HIS A 91 1.56 12.66 -16.85
N LEU A 92 0.39 12.06 -17.07
CA LEU A 92 -0.30 11.97 -18.37
C LEU A 92 -1.00 13.31 -18.65
N GLY A 93 -0.39 14.09 -19.51
CA GLY A 93 -0.94 15.35 -20.01
C GLY A 93 -1.55 15.20 -21.40
N LYS A 94 -2.17 16.27 -21.90
CA LYS A 94 -2.69 16.37 -23.28
C LYS A 94 -2.21 17.64 -23.94
N VAL A 95 -1.78 17.52 -25.20
CA VAL A 95 -1.41 18.65 -26.06
C VAL A 95 -2.36 18.66 -27.25
N VAL A 96 -2.90 19.84 -27.55
CA VAL A 96 -3.80 20.06 -28.70
C VAL A 96 -3.04 20.74 -29.81
N HIS A 97 -3.01 20.12 -30.99
CA HIS A 97 -2.50 20.68 -32.23
C HIS A 97 -3.70 21.07 -33.11
N HIS A 98 -3.91 22.36 -33.29
CA HIS A 98 -5.08 22.89 -33.99
C HIS A 98 -4.68 23.91 -35.05
N SER A 99 -5.17 23.72 -36.29
CA SER A 99 -5.12 24.72 -37.37
C SER A 99 -6.52 24.90 -37.93
N ARG A 100 -7.09 26.10 -37.81
CA ARG A 100 -8.40 26.44 -38.36
C ARG A 100 -8.39 26.45 -39.88
N GLU A 101 -7.32 26.95 -40.48
CA GLU A 101 -7.15 27.08 -41.93
C GLU A 101 -7.12 25.69 -42.61
N LEU A 102 -6.45 24.73 -41.98
CA LEU A 102 -6.34 23.35 -42.48
C LEU A 102 -7.44 22.44 -41.99
N ASN A 103 -8.37 22.93 -41.14
CA ASN A 103 -9.37 22.13 -40.48
C ASN A 103 -8.82 20.88 -39.81
N ILE A 104 -7.67 21.05 -39.12
CA ILE A 104 -6.96 19.99 -38.37
C ILE A 104 -7.15 20.24 -36.87
N TYR A 105 -7.55 19.20 -36.14
CA TYR A 105 -7.62 19.20 -34.68
C TYR A 105 -7.16 17.82 -34.16
N ASN A 106 -5.98 17.78 -33.55
CA ASN A 106 -5.40 16.56 -32.98
C ASN A 106 -5.12 16.75 -31.48
N THR A 107 -5.57 15.81 -30.65
CA THR A 107 -5.21 15.72 -29.24
C THR A 107 -4.24 14.56 -29.06
N ILE A 108 -3.07 14.85 -28.49
CA ILE A 108 -2.02 13.85 -28.27
C ILE A 108 -1.71 13.81 -26.77
N GLU A 109 -1.60 12.59 -26.23
CA GLU A 109 -1.16 12.39 -24.85
C GLU A 109 0.35 12.52 -24.74
N THR A 110 0.81 13.07 -23.60
CA THR A 110 2.21 13.23 -23.26
C THR A 110 2.48 12.70 -21.85
N LEU A 111 3.72 12.23 -21.63
CA LEU A 111 4.24 11.86 -20.32
C LEU A 111 5.24 12.92 -19.88
N LEU A 112 4.99 13.57 -18.76
CA LEU A 112 5.87 14.56 -18.15
C LEU A 112 6.43 14.00 -16.85
N LEU A 113 7.76 13.90 -16.74
CA LEU A 113 8.44 13.49 -15.51
C LEU A 113 8.22 14.55 -14.43
N CYS A 114 7.79 14.15 -13.25
CA CYS A 114 7.46 15.04 -12.13
C CYS A 114 7.74 14.39 -10.77
N ASN A 115 7.69 15.22 -9.71
CA ASN A 115 7.86 14.81 -8.31
C ASN A 115 6.67 15.29 -7.45
N ASP A 116 5.47 15.35 -8.03
CA ASP A 116 4.29 15.96 -7.41
C ASP A 116 3.85 15.26 -6.12
N TYR A 117 4.22 13.99 -5.96
CA TYR A 117 3.93 13.20 -4.75
C TYR A 117 4.99 13.28 -3.65
N THR A 118 5.98 14.18 -3.76
CA THR A 118 6.94 14.41 -2.66
C THR A 118 6.21 14.80 -1.38
N GLY A 119 6.47 14.06 -0.30
CA GLY A 119 5.86 14.28 1.02
C GLY A 119 4.48 13.65 1.20
N THR A 120 3.93 12.93 0.23
CA THR A 120 2.69 12.18 0.39
C THR A 120 2.91 10.87 1.12
N THR A 121 1.86 10.37 1.78
CA THR A 121 1.89 9.02 2.39
C THR A 121 1.65 7.97 1.31
N GLU A 122 2.48 6.91 1.32
CA GLU A 122 2.30 5.77 0.42
C GLU A 122 1.90 4.52 1.17
N ILE A 123 0.83 3.85 0.73
CA ILE A 123 0.50 2.49 1.18
C ILE A 123 1.11 1.48 0.20
N CYS A 124 1.94 0.58 0.71
CA CYS A 124 2.77 -0.30 -0.09
C CYS A 124 2.84 -1.74 0.46
N THR A 125 3.66 -2.57 -0.11
CA THR A 125 4.12 -3.87 0.41
C THR A 125 2.99 -4.84 0.76
N LEU A 126 1.86 -4.80 0.02
CA LEU A 126 0.71 -5.68 0.26
C LEU A 126 0.93 -7.05 -0.38
N PHE A 127 1.17 -8.05 0.45
CA PHE A 127 1.30 -9.46 0.02
C PHE A 127 0.55 -10.38 0.98
N LEU A 128 -0.09 -11.41 0.43
CA LEU A 128 -0.75 -12.47 1.20
C LEU A 128 -0.50 -13.80 0.52
N SER A 129 0.00 -14.79 1.28
CA SER A 129 0.24 -16.15 0.80
C SER A 129 -1.04 -16.78 0.24
N GLN A 130 -0.93 -17.55 -0.83
CA GLN A 130 -2.07 -18.10 -1.56
C GLN A 130 -3.01 -18.93 -0.67
N SER A 131 -2.45 -19.72 0.25
CA SER A 131 -3.21 -20.56 1.20
C SER A 131 -4.13 -19.75 2.12
N HIS A 132 -3.82 -18.47 2.35
CA HIS A 132 -4.55 -17.56 3.24
C HIS A 132 -5.43 -16.54 2.51
N ARG A 133 -5.53 -16.58 1.17
CA ARG A 133 -6.43 -15.73 0.35
C ARG A 133 -7.89 -16.19 0.45
N LYS A 134 -8.40 -16.27 1.67
CA LYS A 134 -9.75 -16.72 2.02
C LYS A 134 -10.30 -15.90 3.19
N ASN A 135 -11.58 -16.05 3.52
CA ASN A 135 -12.24 -15.49 4.70
C ASN A 135 -12.11 -13.95 4.84
N GLY A 136 -11.88 -13.23 3.73
CA GLY A 136 -11.72 -11.78 3.76
C GLY A 136 -10.32 -11.30 4.22
N ASN A 137 -9.33 -12.19 4.40
CA ASN A 137 -8.01 -11.84 4.89
C ASN A 137 -7.31 -10.77 4.04
N GLY A 138 -7.46 -10.79 2.71
CA GLY A 138 -6.87 -9.77 1.83
C GLY A 138 -7.46 -8.38 2.08
N ARG A 139 -8.78 -8.28 2.28
CA ARG A 139 -9.46 -7.04 2.66
C ARG A 139 -9.00 -6.58 4.03
N PHE A 140 -8.96 -7.48 5.01
CA PHE A 140 -8.48 -7.19 6.35
C PHE A 140 -7.04 -6.64 6.34
N LEU A 141 -6.12 -7.31 5.63
CA LEU A 141 -4.74 -6.87 5.50
C LEU A 141 -4.60 -5.50 4.80
N SER A 142 -5.48 -5.20 3.86
CA SER A 142 -5.51 -3.87 3.22
C SER A 142 -6.07 -2.80 4.15
N ARG A 143 -7.21 -3.05 4.82
CA ARG A 143 -7.95 -2.06 5.60
C ARG A 143 -7.34 -1.75 6.97
N CYS A 144 -6.56 -2.66 7.55
CA CYS A 144 -5.90 -2.41 8.84
C CYS A 144 -4.98 -1.18 8.80
N ARG A 145 -4.35 -0.88 7.64
CA ARG A 145 -3.56 0.33 7.45
C ARG A 145 -4.39 1.60 7.64
N PHE A 146 -5.62 1.60 7.14
CA PHE A 146 -6.50 2.76 7.26
C PHE A 146 -7.04 2.95 8.67
N LEU A 147 -7.19 1.87 9.46
CA LEU A 147 -7.47 1.98 10.90
C LEU A 147 -6.28 2.57 11.65
N PHE A 148 -5.06 2.16 11.32
CA PHE A 148 -3.84 2.72 11.90
C PHE A 148 -3.69 4.21 11.53
N ILE A 149 -3.93 4.58 10.26
CA ILE A 149 -3.96 5.98 9.82
C ILE A 149 -5.04 6.79 10.53
N ALA A 150 -6.24 6.22 10.75
CA ALA A 150 -7.33 6.91 11.42
C ALA A 150 -7.03 7.17 12.91
N GLU A 151 -6.33 6.25 13.57
CA GLU A 151 -5.96 6.39 14.99
C GLU A 151 -4.79 7.35 15.20
N HIS A 152 -3.84 7.39 14.26
CA HIS A 152 -2.56 8.11 14.39
C HIS A 152 -2.38 9.11 13.24
N ALA A 153 -3.41 9.93 13.01
CA ALA A 153 -3.51 10.79 11.81
C ALA A 153 -2.34 11.79 11.69
N GLU A 154 -1.74 12.23 12.79
CA GLU A 154 -0.61 13.15 12.83
C GLU A 154 0.68 12.58 12.21
N ARG A 155 0.74 11.26 12.05
CA ARG A 155 1.89 10.56 11.47
C ARG A 155 1.85 10.49 9.94
N PHE A 156 0.77 10.95 9.30
CA PHE A 156 0.51 10.75 7.88
C PHE A 156 0.10 12.02 7.17
N ALA A 157 0.54 12.17 5.92
CA ALA A 157 0.17 13.28 5.06
C ALA A 157 -1.33 13.29 4.73
N ASP A 158 -1.83 14.44 4.25
CA ASP A 158 -3.24 14.56 3.85
C ASP A 158 -3.55 13.79 2.57
N THR A 159 -2.58 13.65 1.66
CA THR A 159 -2.72 12.81 0.47
C THR A 159 -2.09 11.44 0.72
N VAL A 160 -2.86 10.40 0.42
CA VAL A 160 -2.41 8.99 0.50
C VAL A 160 -2.43 8.40 -0.90
N ILE A 161 -1.31 7.81 -1.31
CA ILE A 161 -1.13 7.20 -2.63
C ILE A 161 -0.86 5.71 -2.55
N ALA A 162 -1.03 5.02 -3.68
CA ALA A 162 -0.54 3.66 -3.91
C ALA A 162 -0.10 3.52 -5.36
N GLU A 163 1.13 3.06 -5.57
CA GLU A 163 1.61 2.63 -6.87
C GLU A 163 1.08 1.23 -7.18
N MET A 164 0.42 1.09 -8.32
CA MET A 164 -0.15 -0.18 -8.74
C MET A 164 0.75 -0.78 -9.83
N ARG A 165 1.31 -1.96 -9.56
CA ARG A 165 2.15 -2.67 -10.53
C ARG A 165 1.50 -2.68 -11.92
N GLY A 166 2.26 -2.21 -12.92
CA GLY A 166 1.88 -2.21 -14.32
C GLY A 166 2.04 -3.57 -15.01
N ILE A 167 1.80 -3.61 -16.30
CA ILE A 167 1.83 -4.84 -17.09
C ILE A 167 3.26 -5.26 -17.35
N SER A 168 3.59 -6.48 -16.93
CA SER A 168 4.83 -7.18 -17.24
C SER A 168 4.56 -8.65 -17.50
N ASP A 169 5.43 -9.30 -18.27
CA ASP A 169 5.38 -10.73 -18.54
C ASP A 169 5.89 -11.56 -17.33
N LYS A 170 5.88 -12.90 -17.47
CA LYS A 170 6.37 -13.83 -16.44
C LYS A 170 7.88 -13.69 -16.12
N ASN A 171 8.65 -13.06 -17.01
CA ASN A 171 10.06 -12.80 -16.85
C ASN A 171 10.34 -11.39 -16.31
N GLY A 172 9.28 -10.62 -15.96
CA GLY A 172 9.39 -9.26 -15.50
C GLY A 172 9.61 -8.23 -16.62
N ARG A 173 9.41 -8.56 -17.89
CA ARG A 173 9.58 -7.60 -18.99
C ARG A 173 8.34 -6.74 -19.13
N SER A 174 8.50 -5.43 -18.96
CA SER A 174 7.47 -4.42 -19.22
C SER A 174 7.64 -3.84 -20.62
N PRO A 175 6.61 -3.80 -21.48
CA PRO A 175 6.71 -3.15 -22.79
C PRO A 175 7.03 -1.65 -22.69
N PHE A 176 6.58 -0.99 -21.62
CA PHE A 176 6.88 0.41 -21.37
C PHE A 176 8.38 0.59 -21.04
N TRP A 177 8.92 -0.23 -20.13
CA TRP A 177 10.34 -0.20 -19.82
C TRP A 177 11.21 -0.57 -21.02
N GLN A 178 10.81 -1.57 -21.81
CA GLN A 178 11.57 -1.97 -22.98
C GLN A 178 11.83 -0.80 -23.93
N TRP A 179 10.82 0.07 -24.12
CA TRP A 179 11.01 1.27 -24.94
C TRP A 179 12.01 2.24 -24.30
N LEU A 180 11.94 2.46 -22.98
CA LEU A 180 12.89 3.30 -22.24
C LEU A 180 14.31 2.71 -22.26
N GLU A 181 14.43 1.41 -22.08
CA GLU A 181 15.69 0.66 -22.15
C GLU A 181 16.39 0.86 -23.51
N GLU A 182 15.68 0.69 -24.60
CA GLU A 182 16.21 0.80 -25.96
C GLU A 182 16.68 2.24 -26.30
N HIS A 183 16.09 3.26 -25.68
CA HIS A 183 16.34 4.65 -26.04
C HIS A 183 17.21 5.42 -25.03
N PHE A 184 17.20 5.03 -23.75
CA PHE A 184 17.83 5.83 -22.69
C PHE A 184 18.69 5.04 -21.70
N PHE A 185 18.38 3.79 -21.39
CA PHE A 185 18.98 3.11 -20.25
C PHE A 185 19.95 1.98 -20.58
N SER A 186 19.71 1.21 -21.61
CA SER A 186 20.45 -0.04 -21.94
C SER A 186 20.57 -1.02 -20.76
N MET A 187 19.55 -1.03 -19.88
CA MET A 187 19.43 -1.93 -18.72
C MET A 187 18.03 -2.52 -18.65
N ASP A 188 17.92 -3.82 -18.41
CA ASP A 188 16.64 -4.52 -18.31
C ASP A 188 15.85 -4.14 -17.05
N PHE A 189 14.52 -4.33 -17.09
CA PHE A 189 13.62 -3.99 -15.99
C PHE A 189 13.99 -4.68 -14.67
N PRO A 190 14.27 -6.00 -14.59
CA PRO A 190 14.66 -6.63 -13.35
C PRO A 190 15.90 -6.00 -12.69
N THR A 191 16.89 -5.59 -13.50
CA THR A 191 18.09 -4.92 -13.01
C THR A 191 17.76 -3.55 -12.40
N VAL A 192 16.94 -2.76 -13.09
CA VAL A 192 16.54 -1.42 -12.64
C VAL A 192 15.65 -1.50 -11.41
N ASP A 193 14.67 -2.40 -11.40
CA ASP A 193 13.81 -2.68 -10.24
C ASP A 193 14.66 -3.02 -9.00
N TYR A 194 15.64 -3.91 -9.16
CA TYR A 194 16.57 -4.26 -8.09
C TYR A 194 17.43 -3.06 -7.65
N LEU A 195 18.02 -2.29 -8.58
CA LEU A 195 18.83 -1.11 -8.25
C LEU A 195 18.02 -0.06 -7.49
N THR A 196 16.78 0.16 -7.91
CA THR A 196 15.84 1.07 -7.23
C THR A 196 15.52 0.57 -5.82
N GLY A 197 15.19 -0.71 -5.69
CA GLY A 197 14.90 -1.34 -4.39
C GLY A 197 16.06 -1.27 -3.41
N ILE A 198 17.32 -1.30 -3.90
CA ILE A 198 18.53 -1.15 -3.04
C ILE A 198 18.95 0.30 -2.82
N GLY A 199 18.14 1.30 -3.22
CA GLY A 199 18.40 2.73 -2.99
C GLY A 199 19.41 3.36 -3.97
N LYS A 200 19.80 2.67 -5.04
CA LYS A 200 20.67 3.23 -6.09
C LYS A 200 19.81 3.91 -7.16
N LYS A 201 19.29 5.10 -6.87
CA LYS A 201 18.29 5.81 -7.70
C LYS A 201 18.86 6.98 -8.53
N VAL A 202 20.13 7.33 -8.36
CA VAL A 202 20.75 8.51 -9.04
C VAL A 202 20.64 8.42 -10.55
N PHE A 203 20.75 7.22 -11.13
CA PHE A 203 20.62 7.00 -12.58
C PHE A 203 19.26 7.44 -13.13
N ILE A 204 18.20 7.48 -12.34
CA ILE A 204 16.88 7.96 -12.76
C ILE A 204 16.98 9.44 -13.12
N ALA A 205 17.55 10.26 -12.24
CA ALA A 205 17.73 11.68 -12.48
C ALA A 205 18.67 11.97 -13.68
N GLU A 206 19.63 11.09 -13.91
CA GLU A 206 20.64 11.25 -14.97
C GLU A 206 20.13 10.83 -16.35
N LEU A 207 19.40 9.72 -16.45
CA LEU A 207 19.07 9.05 -17.70
C LEU A 207 17.61 9.22 -18.13
N MET A 208 16.67 9.51 -17.21
CA MET A 208 15.27 9.73 -17.59
C MET A 208 15.10 10.91 -18.54
N PRO A 209 14.21 10.78 -19.54
CA PRO A 209 13.88 11.90 -20.46
C PRO A 209 13.44 13.13 -19.68
N LYS A 210 14.15 14.26 -19.92
CA LYS A 210 13.88 15.55 -19.26
C LYS A 210 12.77 16.38 -19.94
N HIS A 211 12.39 15.98 -21.15
CA HIS A 211 11.33 16.63 -21.92
C HIS A 211 10.10 15.73 -22.01
N PRO A 212 8.90 16.31 -22.21
CA PRO A 212 7.70 15.53 -22.39
C PRO A 212 7.84 14.50 -23.51
N ILE A 213 7.43 13.27 -23.25
CA ILE A 213 7.40 12.20 -24.25
C ILE A 213 5.99 12.18 -24.85
N TYR A 214 5.88 12.31 -26.17
CA TYR A 214 4.62 12.12 -26.87
C TYR A 214 4.28 10.62 -26.88
N VAL A 215 3.17 10.23 -26.27
CA VAL A 215 2.75 8.82 -26.18
C VAL A 215 2.61 8.18 -27.57
N SER A 216 2.19 8.96 -28.58
CA SER A 216 2.08 8.49 -29.96
C SER A 216 3.40 8.09 -30.61
N LEU A 217 4.55 8.51 -30.08
CA LEU A 217 5.90 8.16 -30.55
C LEU A 217 6.46 6.89 -29.89
N LEU A 218 5.82 6.40 -28.84
CA LEU A 218 6.18 5.13 -28.22
C LEU A 218 5.84 3.95 -29.14
N SER A 219 6.44 2.79 -28.89
CA SER A 219 6.00 1.54 -29.54
C SER A 219 4.52 1.25 -29.24
N LYS A 220 3.83 0.56 -30.12
CA LYS A 220 2.42 0.23 -29.92
C LYS A 220 2.18 -0.58 -28.65
N ASP A 221 3.10 -1.47 -28.31
CA ASP A 221 3.02 -2.29 -27.10
C ASP A 221 3.19 -1.44 -25.84
N ALA A 222 4.13 -0.47 -25.83
CA ALA A 222 4.28 0.49 -24.74
C ALA A 222 3.04 1.37 -24.56
N GLN A 223 2.44 1.89 -25.67
CA GLN A 223 1.21 2.67 -25.61
C GLN A 223 0.05 1.89 -24.96
N GLN A 224 -0.04 0.58 -25.22
CA GLN A 224 -1.14 -0.25 -24.75
C GLN A 224 -1.10 -0.55 -23.25
N VAL A 225 0.05 -0.46 -22.60
CA VAL A 225 0.21 -0.81 -21.19
C VAL A 225 0.19 0.38 -20.23
N ILE A 226 0.36 1.62 -20.73
CA ILE A 226 0.31 2.83 -19.92
C ILE A 226 -1.02 2.93 -19.19
N ASN A 227 -0.96 3.25 -17.87
CA ASN A 227 -2.11 3.39 -16.99
C ASN A 227 -2.94 2.10 -16.83
N LYS A 228 -2.34 0.93 -17.08
CA LYS A 228 -2.99 -0.37 -16.88
C LYS A 228 -2.29 -1.15 -15.77
N VAL A 229 -3.08 -1.82 -14.95
CA VAL A 229 -2.57 -2.68 -13.87
C VAL A 229 -2.35 -4.10 -14.36
N HIS A 230 -1.37 -4.76 -13.77
CA HIS A 230 -1.14 -6.20 -13.94
C HIS A 230 -2.35 -7.00 -13.41
N ASP A 231 -2.73 -8.10 -14.09
CA ASP A 231 -3.92 -8.90 -13.74
C ASP A 231 -3.94 -9.35 -12.27
N LYS A 232 -2.79 -9.75 -11.72
CA LYS A 232 -2.66 -10.15 -10.32
C LYS A 232 -2.84 -8.98 -9.33
N THR A 233 -2.76 -7.74 -9.80
CA THR A 233 -2.91 -6.52 -8.98
C THR A 233 -4.34 -5.95 -9.02
N VAL A 234 -5.15 -6.38 -10.00
CA VAL A 234 -6.56 -5.94 -10.11
C VAL A 234 -7.36 -6.12 -8.80
N PRO A 235 -7.25 -7.23 -8.05
CA PRO A 235 -7.98 -7.36 -6.78
C PRO A 235 -7.57 -6.31 -5.75
N ALA A 236 -6.28 -5.96 -5.65
CA ALA A 236 -5.79 -4.93 -4.74
C ALA A 236 -6.31 -3.54 -5.15
N LEU A 237 -6.29 -3.22 -6.45
CA LEU A 237 -6.86 -1.97 -6.96
C LEU A 237 -8.34 -1.82 -6.60
N ARG A 238 -9.15 -2.87 -6.79
CA ARG A 238 -10.58 -2.85 -6.43
C ARG A 238 -10.81 -2.58 -4.94
N LEU A 239 -9.95 -3.10 -4.07
CA LEU A 239 -10.01 -2.81 -2.63
C LEU A 239 -9.74 -1.33 -2.36
N LEU A 240 -8.77 -0.71 -3.05
CA LEU A 240 -8.46 0.71 -2.91
C LEU A 240 -9.56 1.60 -3.51
N GLU A 241 -10.08 1.27 -4.67
CA GLU A 241 -11.22 1.98 -5.28
C GLU A 241 -12.46 1.96 -4.36
N ALA A 242 -12.70 0.85 -3.66
CA ALA A 242 -13.77 0.75 -2.67
C ALA A 242 -13.53 1.63 -1.41
N GLU A 243 -12.29 2.00 -1.13
CA GLU A 243 -11.90 2.95 -0.07
C GLU A 243 -11.92 4.42 -0.55
N GLY A 244 -12.14 4.67 -1.85
CA GLY A 244 -12.23 6.01 -2.42
C GLY A 244 -11.00 6.46 -3.22
N PHE A 245 -10.01 5.59 -3.41
CA PHE A 245 -8.85 5.91 -4.24
C PHE A 245 -9.26 6.07 -5.71
N THR A 246 -8.67 7.04 -6.38
CA THR A 246 -8.93 7.37 -7.79
C THR A 246 -7.63 7.59 -8.55
N ARG A 247 -7.68 7.42 -9.87
CA ARG A 247 -6.57 7.74 -10.76
C ARG A 247 -6.60 9.22 -11.11
N ARG A 248 -5.45 9.91 -11.03
CA ARG A 248 -5.30 11.32 -11.39
C ARG A 248 -4.35 11.55 -12.55
N GLY A 249 -4.04 10.49 -13.31
CA GLY A 249 -3.18 10.57 -14.49
C GLY A 249 -1.69 10.39 -14.19
N TYR A 250 -1.33 9.95 -12.99
CA TYR A 250 0.05 9.60 -12.67
C TYR A 250 0.30 8.12 -12.91
N VAL A 251 1.47 7.82 -13.45
CA VAL A 251 1.91 6.46 -13.72
C VAL A 251 3.35 6.26 -13.26
N ASP A 252 3.66 5.04 -12.86
CA ASP A 252 5.00 4.60 -12.49
C ASP A 252 5.99 4.79 -13.65
N ILE A 253 7.21 5.19 -13.32
CA ILE A 253 8.24 5.51 -14.30
C ILE A 253 8.89 4.29 -14.97
N PHE A 254 8.68 3.08 -14.42
CA PHE A 254 9.31 1.84 -14.90
C PHE A 254 8.36 0.96 -15.71
N ASP A 255 7.14 0.74 -15.21
CA ASP A 255 6.20 -0.15 -15.86
C ASP A 255 4.93 0.51 -16.40
N GLY A 256 4.80 1.84 -16.16
CA GLY A 256 3.65 2.62 -16.62
C GLY A 256 2.35 2.30 -15.89
N GLY A 257 2.41 1.55 -14.79
CA GLY A 257 1.27 1.24 -13.94
C GLY A 257 0.66 2.51 -13.31
N PRO A 258 -0.65 2.55 -13.06
CA PRO A 258 -1.28 3.75 -12.49
C PRO A 258 -0.92 3.92 -11.02
N THR A 259 -0.68 5.16 -10.60
CA THR A 259 -0.76 5.59 -9.21
C THR A 259 -2.20 5.99 -8.91
N VAL A 260 -2.73 5.53 -7.80
CA VAL A 260 -4.04 5.93 -7.28
C VAL A 260 -3.87 6.74 -6.01
N GLU A 261 -4.72 7.71 -5.81
CA GLU A 261 -4.64 8.64 -4.68
C GLU A 261 -6.00 8.90 -4.06
N VAL A 262 -5.97 9.33 -2.81
CA VAL A 262 -7.14 9.77 -2.05
C VAL A 262 -6.71 10.79 -0.99
N GLU A 263 -7.56 11.74 -0.66
CA GLU A 263 -7.39 12.53 0.53
C GLU A 263 -7.65 11.66 1.78
N ARG A 264 -6.73 11.69 2.75
CA ARG A 264 -6.77 10.86 3.99
C ARG A 264 -8.14 10.90 4.68
N SER A 265 -8.72 12.09 4.81
CA SER A 265 -10.05 12.31 5.41
C SER A 265 -11.19 11.71 4.59
N SER A 266 -10.97 11.43 3.30
CA SER A 266 -11.95 10.86 2.37
C SER A 266 -11.89 9.32 2.30
N ILE A 267 -10.88 8.69 2.88
CA ILE A 267 -10.79 7.22 2.95
C ILE A 267 -12.00 6.66 3.70
N LYS A 268 -12.73 5.73 3.08
CA LYS A 268 -13.96 5.17 3.64
C LYS A 268 -13.75 4.59 5.05
N THR A 269 -12.74 3.75 5.23
CA THR A 269 -12.41 3.16 6.53
C THR A 269 -12.06 4.22 7.58
N VAL A 270 -11.36 5.31 7.20
CA VAL A 270 -11.05 6.41 8.11
C VAL A 270 -12.33 7.10 8.58
N ARG A 271 -13.24 7.42 7.66
CA ARG A 271 -14.51 8.12 7.97
C ARG A 271 -15.50 7.27 8.78
N GLU A 272 -15.56 5.97 8.49
CA GLU A 272 -16.57 5.07 9.06
C GLU A 272 -16.09 4.37 10.34
N SER A 273 -14.79 4.41 10.65
CA SER A 273 -14.29 3.82 11.88
C SER A 273 -14.57 4.68 13.11
N ASN A 274 -14.91 4.01 14.21
CA ASN A 274 -15.20 4.68 15.48
C ASN A 274 -14.43 4.02 16.63
N LYS A 275 -14.23 4.78 17.70
CA LYS A 275 -13.61 4.29 18.95
C LYS A 275 -14.67 3.86 19.92
N TYR A 276 -14.43 2.76 20.60
CA TYR A 276 -15.30 2.20 21.62
C TYR A 276 -14.48 1.73 22.81
N GLN A 277 -15.05 1.84 23.99
CA GLN A 277 -14.47 1.30 25.21
C GLN A 277 -14.78 -0.20 25.31
N VAL A 278 -13.78 -0.99 25.67
CA VAL A 278 -13.85 -2.45 25.71
C VAL A 278 -14.61 -2.93 26.94
N ILE A 279 -15.49 -3.88 26.72
CA ILE A 279 -16.03 -4.77 27.74
C ILE A 279 -15.64 -6.20 27.32
N ILE A 280 -15.05 -6.95 28.24
CA ILE A 280 -14.74 -8.38 28.02
C ILE A 280 -15.94 -9.19 28.48
N GLY A 281 -16.50 -9.99 27.59
CA GLY A 281 -17.69 -10.81 27.88
C GLY A 281 -18.01 -11.79 26.76
N ASP A 282 -19.03 -12.59 26.96
CA ASP A 282 -19.51 -13.50 25.93
C ASP A 282 -20.20 -12.73 24.82
N VAL A 283 -19.76 -12.94 23.60
CA VAL A 283 -20.43 -12.45 22.39
C VAL A 283 -21.39 -13.55 21.95
N ASP A 284 -22.66 -13.39 22.31
CA ASP A 284 -23.72 -14.32 21.91
C ASP A 284 -23.98 -14.17 20.40
N LEU A 285 -23.37 -15.09 19.63
CA LEU A 285 -23.46 -15.10 18.17
C LEU A 285 -24.83 -15.62 17.67
N GLU A 286 -25.63 -16.29 18.52
CA GLU A 286 -26.92 -16.88 18.13
C GLU A 286 -28.02 -15.80 18.08
N ASN A 287 -27.91 -14.78 18.90
CA ASN A 287 -28.88 -13.67 18.97
C ASN A 287 -28.49 -12.44 18.12
N ALA A 288 -27.31 -12.39 17.51
CA ALA A 288 -26.94 -11.35 16.58
C ALA A 288 -27.54 -11.66 15.20
N SER A 289 -28.42 -10.80 14.71
CA SER A 289 -28.95 -10.85 13.34
C SER A 289 -27.79 -10.77 12.36
N ALA A 290 -27.32 -11.89 11.83
CA ALA A 290 -26.11 -12.15 11.03
C ALA A 290 -24.83 -11.54 11.69
N PRO A 291 -23.82 -12.33 12.05
CA PRO A 291 -22.62 -11.80 12.69
C PRO A 291 -21.86 -10.92 11.71
N ASN A 292 -22.10 -9.60 11.75
CA ASN A 292 -21.25 -8.66 11.05
C ASN A 292 -19.85 -8.81 11.65
N LYS A 293 -18.90 -9.23 10.81
CA LYS A 293 -17.50 -9.21 11.22
C LYS A 293 -17.00 -7.78 11.17
N TYR A 294 -16.30 -7.40 12.22
CA TYR A 294 -15.62 -6.11 12.31
C TYR A 294 -14.12 -6.31 12.24
N ILE A 295 -13.42 -5.35 11.67
CA ILE A 295 -11.99 -5.20 11.87
C ILE A 295 -11.84 -4.34 13.12
N VAL A 296 -11.15 -4.87 14.12
CA VAL A 296 -10.91 -4.21 15.42
C VAL A 296 -9.43 -4.07 15.65
N CYS A 297 -8.95 -2.92 16.06
CA CYS A 297 -7.57 -2.71 16.47
C CYS A 297 -7.51 -1.99 17.82
N ASN A 298 -6.41 -2.23 18.57
CA ASN A 298 -6.06 -1.40 19.72
C ASN A 298 -5.61 0.00 19.26
N THR A 299 -5.35 0.90 20.20
CA THR A 299 -4.97 2.29 19.93
C THR A 299 -3.48 2.56 20.07
N GLU A 300 -2.69 1.51 20.19
CA GLU A 300 -1.24 1.59 20.39
C GLU A 300 -0.48 1.74 19.08
N VAL A 301 0.64 2.48 19.07
CA VAL A 301 1.56 2.56 17.93
C VAL A 301 2.52 1.38 17.95
N ALA A 302 3.35 1.28 18.98
CA ALA A 302 4.42 0.27 19.06
C ALA A 302 3.89 -1.15 19.27
N ALA A 303 2.80 -1.28 19.99
CA ALA A 303 2.11 -2.54 20.25
C ALA A 303 0.80 -2.68 19.43
N PHE A 304 0.74 -2.06 18.26
CA PHE A 304 -0.46 -2.15 17.40
C PHE A 304 -0.84 -3.59 17.14
N ARG A 305 -2.12 -3.90 17.32
CA ARG A 305 -2.71 -5.19 16.98
C ARG A 305 -4.09 -4.99 16.39
N ALA A 306 -4.37 -5.77 15.35
CA ALA A 306 -5.70 -5.82 14.76
C ALA A 306 -6.14 -7.27 14.54
N THR A 307 -7.43 -7.52 14.62
CA THR A 307 -8.05 -8.80 14.28
C THR A 307 -9.40 -8.60 13.61
N GLN A 308 -9.91 -9.63 12.98
CA GLN A 308 -11.23 -9.68 12.36
C GLN A 308 -12.15 -10.59 13.16
N THR A 309 -13.18 -10.04 13.78
CA THR A 309 -14.02 -10.75 14.74
C THR A 309 -15.46 -10.25 14.75
N PRO A 310 -16.44 -11.06 15.12
CA PRO A 310 -17.74 -10.58 15.57
C PRO A 310 -17.61 -9.78 16.88
N VAL A 311 -18.43 -8.74 17.03
CA VAL A 311 -18.50 -7.94 18.25
C VAL A 311 -19.97 -7.61 18.54
N LEU A 312 -20.28 -7.26 19.80
CA LEU A 312 -21.56 -6.68 20.18
C LEU A 312 -21.37 -5.20 20.52
N LEU A 313 -21.95 -4.33 19.69
CA LEU A 313 -21.89 -2.89 19.91
C LEU A 313 -22.96 -2.45 20.90
N ARG A 314 -22.60 -1.58 21.84
CA ARG A 314 -23.48 -0.84 22.73
C ARG A 314 -23.32 0.66 22.42
N GLU A 315 -23.88 1.07 21.29
CA GLU A 315 -23.66 2.42 20.71
C GLU A 315 -24.02 3.53 21.68
N THR A 316 -25.15 3.43 22.43
CA THR A 316 -25.58 4.43 23.39
C THR A 316 -24.60 4.64 24.55
N ALA A 317 -23.81 3.61 24.88
CA ALA A 317 -22.79 3.65 25.93
C ALA A 317 -21.38 3.85 25.38
N ASN A 318 -21.22 3.95 24.04
CA ASN A 318 -19.94 3.98 23.35
C ASN A 318 -19.01 2.81 23.75
N GLN A 319 -19.58 1.61 23.87
CA GLN A 319 -18.91 0.39 24.34
C GLN A 319 -19.01 -0.74 23.30
N VAL A 320 -18.02 -1.60 23.30
CA VAL A 320 -17.96 -2.82 22.49
C VAL A 320 -17.68 -4.02 23.38
N VAL A 321 -18.49 -5.06 23.25
CA VAL A 321 -18.21 -6.35 23.92
C VAL A 321 -17.40 -7.22 22.96
N ILE A 322 -16.26 -7.71 23.45
CA ILE A 322 -15.37 -8.64 22.77
C ILE A 322 -15.11 -9.86 23.67
N SER A 323 -14.80 -11.02 23.07
CA SER A 323 -14.47 -12.21 23.85
C SER A 323 -13.08 -12.07 24.51
N GLN A 324 -12.83 -12.86 25.55
CA GLN A 324 -11.55 -12.95 26.23
C GLN A 324 -10.39 -13.25 25.23
N ALA A 325 -10.59 -14.19 24.31
CA ALA A 325 -9.60 -14.54 23.29
C ALA A 325 -9.27 -13.37 22.34
N VAL A 326 -10.25 -12.53 22.04
CA VAL A 326 -10.04 -11.30 21.22
C VAL A 326 -9.29 -10.25 22.02
N ALA A 327 -9.63 -10.05 23.28
CA ALA A 327 -8.94 -9.11 24.17
C ALA A 327 -7.46 -9.49 24.32
N GLU A 328 -7.16 -10.77 24.53
CA GLU A 328 -5.77 -11.27 24.57
C GLU A 328 -5.02 -11.05 23.25
N ALA A 329 -5.68 -11.33 22.11
CA ALA A 329 -5.09 -11.15 20.78
C ALA A 329 -4.79 -9.68 20.48
N LEU A 330 -5.63 -8.75 20.93
CA LEU A 330 -5.47 -7.30 20.79
C LEU A 330 -4.59 -6.68 21.89
N GLN A 331 -4.29 -7.46 22.97
CA GLN A 331 -3.58 -6.99 24.16
C GLN A 331 -4.29 -5.80 24.84
N VAL A 332 -5.59 -5.95 25.04
CA VAL A 332 -6.44 -4.95 25.68
C VAL A 332 -7.17 -5.55 26.89
N SER A 333 -7.50 -4.69 27.83
CA SER A 333 -8.28 -4.97 29.03
C SER A 333 -9.64 -4.28 28.99
N THR A 334 -10.52 -4.58 29.94
CA THR A 334 -11.76 -3.83 30.13
C THR A 334 -11.41 -2.36 30.38
N ASP A 335 -12.22 -1.46 29.83
CA ASP A 335 -12.07 0.00 29.83
C ASP A 335 -11.00 0.59 28.89
N ASP A 336 -10.14 -0.25 28.26
CA ASP A 336 -9.26 0.20 27.17
C ASP A 336 -10.08 0.63 25.94
N TRP A 337 -9.46 1.41 25.08
CA TRP A 337 -10.06 1.85 23.83
C TRP A 337 -9.63 0.97 22.65
N VAL A 338 -10.56 0.69 21.77
CA VAL A 338 -10.31 0.07 20.48
C VAL A 338 -10.97 0.89 19.38
N ARG A 339 -10.37 0.89 18.19
CA ARG A 339 -11.00 1.42 16.98
C ARG A 339 -11.50 0.28 16.13
N LEU A 340 -12.69 0.43 15.55
CA LEU A 340 -13.28 -0.61 14.71
C LEU A 340 -14.09 -0.06 13.55
N VAL A 341 -14.24 -0.90 12.54
CA VAL A 341 -15.08 -0.65 11.35
C VAL A 341 -15.74 -1.95 10.91
N ALA A 342 -16.95 -1.89 10.37
CA ALA A 342 -17.59 -3.05 9.73
C ALA A 342 -16.77 -3.54 8.54
N ASN A 343 -16.63 -4.89 8.40
CA ASN A 343 -15.78 -5.48 7.36
C ASN A 343 -16.54 -5.76 6.05
#